data_9bc824def9b22245df3cb8453f4bc89b
#
_entry.id   9bc824def9b22245df3cb8453f4bc89b
#
_cell.length_a   1.000
_cell.length_b   1.000
_cell.length_c   1.000
_cell.angle_alpha   90.00
_cell.angle_beta   90.00
_cell.angle_gamma   90.00
#
_symmetry.space_group_name_H-M   'P 1'
#
loop_
_entity.id
_entity.type
_entity.pdbx_description
1 polymer ?
#
loop_
_entity_poly.entity_id
_entity_poly.type
_entity_poly.pdbx_seq_one_letter_code
_entity_poly.pdbx_strand_id
1 'polypeptide(L)'
;MKGLKLYFLFLIILSACGQQRRYISHTVKQGETIKSIAKDYGIKSKELMQLNPNVSRNPGENAVIIVPNKNINTSKVIVNEGFHTVLKKETLFSIAQKYGVTVDGIKQINNLFGDALSIGRVIQIPVKKEGPEVIEEVVDSNAIMHEVVKDDTVYNLTKKYEITEDELYAMNPTLKDGLKLGMHIKIGEKSIEVESELNLFRDSITNKLLNVVLMLPYKLNSIDVDNEAFIWNNKLLNITSDFHAGALIAIDSLRQQGMQIKLDVIDTEESSSKTSKIIENYNFEKVDVIVGPLFMNLAKQVSRGVSNVPVVAPIFSNTQNKISVNNLIKTAPDKSLLYEKMANYLLDNYEDEKVIIIGDNSANSAAAIGRLSSIFRKNSIGDITVLKPSSGYIANDRFMEVIDTIHKRNWVILASDDNIVTTTVVNNLGVMPLEKRAIRLFAFNKGDNFRDVSSNQLARLKFTFAASEFTDISSLESQYFQKRYKVKNYVRPSEYAIRGFDVMYDTLLRLSNASDFNEGASQGVSQRIIRKFDYEKRPFGSSENKGVFIIQYQDSLELLAID
;
A
#
# COMPACT_ATOMS: atom_id res chain seq x y z
N MET A 1 28.33 -50.91 10.06
CA MET A 1 28.05 -50.45 11.41
C MET A 1 27.37 -49.10 11.35
N LYS A 2 26.17 -49.12 11.84
CA LYS A 2 25.30 -48.06 12.33
C LYS A 2 25.36 -46.67 11.67
N GLY A 3 24.37 -46.43 10.80
CA GLY A 3 23.99 -45.11 10.28
C GLY A 3 23.29 -44.25 11.34
N LEU A 4 23.70 -42.98 11.38
CA LEU A 4 23.06 -41.96 12.18
C LEU A 4 22.09 -41.19 11.28
N LYS A 5 20.77 -41.39 11.46
CA LYS A 5 19.73 -40.62 10.78
C LYS A 5 19.60 -39.28 11.50
N LEU A 6 19.99 -38.20 10.82
CA LEU A 6 19.81 -36.83 11.25
C LEU A 6 18.37 -36.40 10.93
N TYR A 7 17.51 -36.24 11.92
CA TYR A 7 16.19 -35.63 11.78
C TYR A 7 16.35 -34.12 11.68
N PHE A 8 16.10 -33.56 10.50
CA PHE A 8 15.94 -32.11 10.33
C PHE A 8 14.54 -31.71 10.80
N LEU A 9 14.48 -31.08 11.97
CA LEU A 9 13.25 -30.47 12.50
C LEU A 9 13.05 -29.12 11.77
N PHE A 10 12.12 -29.09 10.81
CA PHE A 10 11.72 -27.87 10.11
C PHE A 10 10.80 -27.06 11.02
N LEU A 11 11.36 -26.07 11.70
CA LEU A 11 10.61 -25.09 12.50
C LEU A 11 10.02 -24.04 11.54
N ILE A 12 8.76 -24.24 11.13
CA ILE A 12 7.99 -23.24 10.39
C ILE A 12 7.55 -22.19 11.41
N ILE A 13 8.27 -21.06 11.43
CA ILE A 13 7.83 -19.86 12.12
C ILE A 13 6.76 -19.19 11.25
N LEU A 14 5.50 -19.43 11.56
CA LEU A 14 4.37 -18.69 11.04
C LEU A 14 4.38 -17.30 11.68
N SER A 15 4.80 -16.30 10.92
CA SER A 15 4.58 -14.89 11.26
C SER A 15 3.08 -14.62 11.20
N ALA A 16 2.43 -14.56 12.35
CA ALA A 16 1.01 -14.27 12.46
C ALA A 16 0.80 -12.76 12.48
N CYS A 17 0.16 -12.26 11.43
CA CYS A 17 -0.55 -10.98 11.39
C CYS A 17 -1.56 -10.92 12.54
N GLY A 18 -1.65 -9.80 13.25
CA GLY A 18 -2.49 -9.62 14.44
C GLY A 18 -3.99 -9.49 14.17
N GLN A 19 -4.61 -10.50 13.54
CA GLN A 19 -6.02 -10.78 13.75
C GLN A 19 -6.17 -11.37 15.16
N GLN A 20 -7.09 -10.85 15.98
CA GLN A 20 -7.49 -11.51 17.22
C GLN A 20 -7.75 -12.97 16.90
N ARG A 21 -6.87 -13.84 17.38
CA ARG A 21 -6.89 -15.26 17.03
C ARG A 21 -8.23 -15.84 17.43
N ARG A 22 -9.05 -16.26 16.47
CA ARG A 22 -10.31 -17.01 16.69
C ARG A 22 -10.09 -18.24 17.55
N TYR A 23 -8.88 -18.75 17.55
CA TYR A 23 -8.44 -19.95 18.25
C TYR A 23 -7.15 -19.67 19.00
N ILE A 24 -7.01 -20.29 20.18
CA ILE A 24 -5.83 -20.25 21.04
C ILE A 24 -5.37 -21.67 21.35
N SER A 25 -4.14 -21.83 21.79
CA SER A 25 -3.65 -23.11 22.30
C SER A 25 -4.04 -23.30 23.77
N HIS A 26 -4.51 -24.49 24.11
CA HIS A 26 -4.76 -24.95 25.47
C HIS A 26 -3.82 -26.11 25.80
N THR A 27 -3.07 -26.00 26.88
CA THR A 27 -2.23 -27.11 27.38
C THR A 27 -3.03 -27.94 28.33
N VAL A 28 -3.20 -29.21 27.99
CA VAL A 28 -4.02 -30.18 28.75
C VAL A 28 -3.42 -30.42 30.13
N LYS A 29 -4.22 -30.25 31.16
CA LYS A 29 -3.85 -30.51 32.54
C LYS A 29 -4.16 -31.96 32.95
N GLN A 30 -3.56 -32.41 34.04
CA GLN A 30 -3.79 -33.75 34.56
C GLN A 30 -5.30 -34.01 34.82
N GLY A 31 -5.84 -35.06 34.23
CA GLY A 31 -7.24 -35.45 34.37
C GLY A 31 -8.23 -34.75 33.42
N GLU A 32 -7.78 -33.81 32.57
CA GLU A 32 -8.66 -33.22 31.56
C GLU A 32 -8.89 -34.17 30.39
N THR A 33 -10.10 -34.12 29.86
CA THR A 33 -10.55 -34.88 28.69
C THR A 33 -11.07 -33.93 27.62
N ILE A 34 -11.12 -34.37 26.37
CA ILE A 34 -11.76 -33.59 25.30
C ILE A 34 -13.17 -33.11 25.67
N LYS A 35 -13.92 -33.95 26.46
CA LYS A 35 -15.27 -33.60 26.89
C LYS A 35 -15.28 -32.48 27.94
N SER A 36 -14.37 -32.51 28.91
CA SER A 36 -14.24 -31.44 29.92
C SER A 36 -13.77 -30.15 29.30
N ILE A 37 -12.72 -30.19 28.46
CA ILE A 37 -12.17 -29.01 27.77
C ILE A 37 -13.21 -28.39 26.83
N ALA A 38 -13.94 -29.21 26.04
CA ALA A 38 -15.00 -28.71 25.16
C ALA A 38 -16.10 -27.98 25.96
N LYS A 39 -16.50 -28.53 27.11
CA LYS A 39 -17.45 -27.88 28.02
C LYS A 39 -16.91 -26.53 28.54
N ASP A 40 -15.65 -26.49 28.93
CA ASP A 40 -15.01 -25.28 29.45
C ASP A 40 -14.91 -24.18 28.39
N TYR A 41 -14.75 -24.55 27.13
CA TYR A 41 -14.69 -23.59 26.01
C TYR A 41 -16.06 -23.37 25.33
N GLY A 42 -17.15 -23.99 25.83
CA GLY A 42 -18.52 -23.75 25.35
C GLY A 42 -18.82 -24.32 23.96
N ILE A 43 -18.09 -25.35 23.54
CA ILE A 43 -18.27 -26.01 22.24
C ILE A 43 -18.61 -27.52 22.44
N LYS A 44 -19.10 -28.16 21.38
CA LYS A 44 -19.34 -29.60 21.42
C LYS A 44 -18.02 -30.37 21.29
N SER A 45 -17.89 -31.50 21.99
CA SER A 45 -16.69 -32.35 21.91
C SER A 45 -16.35 -32.77 20.48
N LYS A 46 -17.36 -32.96 19.62
CA LYS A 46 -17.18 -33.27 18.20
C LYS A 46 -16.49 -32.11 17.44
N GLU A 47 -16.84 -30.87 17.76
CA GLU A 47 -16.24 -29.66 17.17
C GLU A 47 -14.79 -29.49 17.63
N LEU A 48 -14.52 -29.74 18.93
CA LEU A 48 -13.15 -29.69 19.45
C LEU A 48 -12.25 -30.76 18.82
N MET A 49 -12.78 -31.97 18.58
CA MET A 49 -12.06 -33.02 17.87
C MET A 49 -11.83 -32.69 16.38
N GLN A 50 -12.76 -32.01 15.72
CA GLN A 50 -12.56 -31.53 14.34
C GLN A 50 -11.44 -30.47 14.24
N LEU A 51 -11.29 -29.64 15.27
CA LEU A 51 -10.18 -28.71 15.36
C LEU A 51 -8.84 -29.40 15.68
N ASN A 52 -8.89 -30.62 16.23
CA ASN A 52 -7.72 -31.38 16.67
C ASN A 52 -7.80 -32.86 16.19
N PRO A 53 -7.71 -33.09 14.87
CA PRO A 53 -8.00 -34.43 14.31
C PRO A 53 -7.01 -35.51 14.77
N ASN A 54 -5.82 -35.14 15.20
CA ASN A 54 -4.77 -36.07 15.65
C ASN A 54 -4.72 -36.27 17.16
N VAL A 55 -5.70 -35.76 17.91
CA VAL A 55 -5.75 -35.85 19.38
C VAL A 55 -6.75 -36.94 19.83
N SER A 56 -6.35 -37.78 20.76
CA SER A 56 -7.23 -38.79 21.32
C SER A 56 -8.34 -38.18 22.21
N ARG A 57 -9.43 -38.91 22.48
CA ARG A 57 -10.51 -38.45 23.37
C ARG A 57 -10.04 -38.17 24.80
N ASN A 58 -8.97 -38.81 25.22
CA ASN A 58 -8.27 -38.57 26.48
C ASN A 58 -6.83 -38.18 26.17
N PRO A 59 -6.59 -36.88 25.92
CA PRO A 59 -5.24 -36.38 25.63
C PRO A 59 -4.36 -36.53 26.88
N GLY A 60 -3.09 -36.81 26.67
CA GLY A 60 -2.12 -36.85 27.75
C GLY A 60 -1.89 -35.49 28.38
N GLU A 61 -1.45 -35.46 29.63
CA GLU A 61 -0.99 -34.23 30.30
C GLU A 61 0.09 -33.52 29.46
N ASN A 62 0.04 -32.19 29.44
CA ASN A 62 0.90 -31.32 28.63
C ASN A 62 0.69 -31.41 27.10
N ALA A 63 -0.28 -32.17 26.61
CA ALA A 63 -0.66 -32.09 25.20
C ALA A 63 -1.20 -30.69 24.88
N VAL A 64 -0.82 -30.12 23.72
CA VAL A 64 -1.31 -28.81 23.28
C VAL A 64 -2.42 -29.03 22.26
N ILE A 65 -3.59 -28.49 22.53
CA ILE A 65 -4.77 -28.54 21.65
C ILE A 65 -5.26 -27.16 21.28
N ILE A 66 -5.90 -27.06 20.13
CA ILE A 66 -6.47 -25.80 19.62
C ILE A 66 -7.90 -25.66 20.13
N VAL A 67 -8.22 -24.53 20.75
CA VAL A 67 -9.54 -24.22 21.33
C VAL A 67 -9.99 -22.82 20.90
N PRO A 68 -11.32 -22.53 20.86
CA PRO A 68 -11.83 -21.20 20.61
C PRO A 68 -11.39 -20.19 21.68
N ASN A 69 -11.09 -18.95 21.28
CA ASN A 69 -10.72 -17.89 22.21
C ASN A 69 -11.97 -17.32 22.91
N LYS A 70 -12.09 -17.52 24.24
CA LYS A 70 -13.21 -17.01 25.04
C LYS A 70 -13.23 -15.50 25.25
N ASN A 71 -12.10 -14.81 25.07
CA ASN A 71 -11.99 -13.38 25.31
C ASN A 71 -12.48 -12.52 24.13
N ILE A 72 -13.05 -13.14 23.12
CA ILE A 72 -13.82 -12.41 22.13
C ILE A 72 -15.17 -12.15 22.78
N ASN A 73 -15.38 -10.93 23.31
CA ASN A 73 -16.70 -10.45 23.64
C ASN A 73 -17.59 -10.63 22.41
N THR A 74 -18.50 -11.58 22.45
CA THR A 74 -19.62 -11.69 21.53
C THR A 74 -20.64 -10.60 21.84
N SER A 75 -20.25 -9.35 21.71
CA SER A 75 -21.17 -8.36 21.17
C SER A 75 -21.53 -8.92 19.80
N LYS A 76 -22.80 -9.17 19.55
CA LYS A 76 -23.31 -9.57 18.24
C LYS A 76 -22.67 -8.67 17.18
N VAL A 77 -21.52 -9.09 16.64
CA VAL A 77 -21.02 -8.58 15.38
C VAL A 77 -22.00 -9.19 14.39
N ILE A 78 -22.94 -8.37 13.96
CA ILE A 78 -23.65 -8.62 12.71
C ILE A 78 -22.53 -8.67 11.69
N VAL A 79 -22.16 -9.88 11.30
CA VAL A 79 -21.23 -10.10 10.18
C VAL A 79 -21.99 -9.64 8.96
N ASN A 80 -21.72 -8.44 8.51
CA ASN A 80 -22.08 -7.96 7.19
C ASN A 80 -21.21 -8.70 6.16
N GLU A 81 -21.40 -10.01 6.06
CA GLU A 81 -20.92 -10.76 4.91
C GLU A 81 -21.97 -10.58 3.81
N GLY A 82 -21.77 -9.59 2.97
CA GLY A 82 -22.57 -9.37 1.76
C GLY A 82 -22.40 -10.48 0.72
N PHE A 83 -22.17 -11.72 1.13
CA PHE A 83 -22.01 -12.86 0.24
C PHE A 83 -22.84 -14.07 0.76
N HIS A 84 -23.45 -14.79 -0.19
CA HIS A 84 -24.19 -16.01 0.06
C HIS A 84 -23.74 -17.12 -0.88
N THR A 85 -23.47 -18.31 -0.36
CA THR A 85 -23.20 -19.50 -1.18
C THR A 85 -24.51 -20.23 -1.45
N VAL A 86 -24.88 -20.34 -2.71
CA VAL A 86 -26.14 -20.95 -3.15
C VAL A 86 -26.19 -22.43 -2.76
N LEU A 87 -27.20 -22.82 -1.99
CA LEU A 87 -27.43 -24.19 -1.55
C LEU A 87 -28.41 -24.92 -2.48
N LYS A 88 -28.46 -26.25 -2.35
CA LYS A 88 -29.43 -27.07 -3.12
C LYS A 88 -30.87 -26.65 -2.80
N LYS A 89 -31.66 -26.38 -3.84
CA LYS A 89 -33.06 -25.91 -3.80
C LYS A 89 -33.24 -24.41 -3.47
N GLU A 90 -32.18 -23.63 -3.33
CA GLU A 90 -32.32 -22.17 -3.22
C GLU A 90 -32.53 -21.53 -4.61
N THR A 91 -33.34 -20.48 -4.64
CA THR A 91 -33.61 -19.64 -5.79
C THR A 91 -33.27 -18.20 -5.47
N LEU A 92 -33.06 -17.35 -6.49
CA LEU A 92 -32.86 -15.91 -6.26
C LEU A 92 -33.96 -15.30 -5.38
N PHE A 93 -35.21 -15.75 -5.57
CA PHE A 93 -36.34 -15.29 -4.76
C PHE A 93 -36.22 -15.71 -3.29
N SER A 94 -35.90 -16.99 -3.01
CA SER A 94 -35.74 -17.45 -1.64
C SER A 94 -34.55 -16.81 -0.92
N ILE A 95 -33.46 -16.53 -1.66
CA ILE A 95 -32.29 -15.82 -1.14
C ILE A 95 -32.62 -14.35 -0.89
N ALA A 96 -33.31 -13.69 -1.82
CA ALA A 96 -33.77 -12.30 -1.66
C ALA A 96 -34.69 -12.16 -0.43
N GLN A 97 -35.61 -13.07 -0.23
CA GLN A 97 -36.49 -13.09 0.94
C GLN A 97 -35.70 -13.34 2.23
N LYS A 98 -34.73 -14.26 2.22
CA LYS A 98 -33.88 -14.57 3.37
C LYS A 98 -33.05 -13.38 3.88
N TYR A 99 -32.60 -12.54 2.97
CA TYR A 99 -31.78 -11.35 3.28
C TYR A 99 -32.55 -10.04 3.27
N GLY A 100 -33.87 -10.08 3.00
CA GLY A 100 -34.71 -8.87 2.97
C GLY A 100 -34.37 -7.88 1.86
N VAL A 101 -33.83 -8.37 0.74
CA VAL A 101 -33.40 -7.58 -0.42
C VAL A 101 -34.24 -7.92 -1.65
N THR A 102 -34.15 -7.12 -2.72
CA THR A 102 -34.87 -7.42 -3.97
C THR A 102 -34.10 -8.40 -4.85
N VAL A 103 -34.80 -9.22 -5.62
CA VAL A 103 -34.20 -10.10 -6.63
C VAL A 103 -33.38 -9.29 -7.64
N ASP A 104 -33.89 -8.14 -8.08
CA ASP A 104 -33.21 -7.27 -9.01
C ASP A 104 -31.93 -6.67 -8.41
N GLY A 105 -31.93 -6.34 -7.13
CA GLY A 105 -30.73 -5.90 -6.41
C GLY A 105 -29.63 -6.97 -6.40
N ILE A 106 -30.02 -8.25 -6.14
CA ILE A 106 -29.07 -9.37 -6.22
C ILE A 106 -28.56 -9.55 -7.66
N LYS A 107 -29.45 -9.48 -8.65
CA LYS A 107 -29.06 -9.59 -10.06
C LYS A 107 -28.09 -8.50 -10.49
N GLN A 108 -28.40 -7.27 -10.16
CA GLN A 108 -27.59 -6.09 -10.54
C GLN A 108 -26.17 -6.16 -9.98
N ILE A 109 -26.03 -6.44 -8.69
CA ILE A 109 -24.72 -6.46 -8.03
C ILE A 109 -23.86 -7.67 -8.46
N ASN A 110 -24.51 -8.75 -8.97
CA ASN A 110 -23.84 -9.97 -9.41
C ASN A 110 -23.78 -10.12 -10.94
N ASN A 111 -24.23 -9.14 -11.69
CA ASN A 111 -24.34 -9.15 -13.17
C ASN A 111 -25.03 -10.43 -13.69
N LEU A 112 -26.21 -10.76 -13.13
CA LEU A 112 -26.98 -11.93 -13.51
C LEU A 112 -28.03 -11.55 -14.56
N PHE A 113 -27.96 -12.17 -15.73
CA PHE A 113 -28.92 -11.95 -16.82
C PHE A 113 -30.16 -12.85 -16.77
N GLY A 114 -30.27 -13.73 -15.76
CA GLY A 114 -31.40 -14.66 -15.59
C GLY A 114 -31.57 -15.12 -14.13
N ASP A 115 -32.57 -15.99 -13.88
CA ASP A 115 -32.91 -16.46 -12.52
C ASP A 115 -32.17 -17.74 -12.13
N ALA A 116 -31.42 -18.34 -13.03
CA ALA A 116 -30.73 -19.60 -12.80
C ALA A 116 -29.49 -19.40 -11.93
N LEU A 117 -29.43 -20.11 -10.81
CA LEU A 117 -28.28 -20.16 -9.92
C LEU A 117 -27.70 -21.58 -9.86
N SER A 118 -26.40 -21.67 -10.00
CA SER A 118 -25.68 -22.94 -9.80
C SER A 118 -25.43 -23.18 -8.31
N ILE A 119 -25.65 -24.40 -7.84
CA ILE A 119 -25.32 -24.82 -6.47
C ILE A 119 -23.82 -24.60 -6.23
N GLY A 120 -23.47 -24.01 -5.08
CA GLY A 120 -22.08 -23.68 -4.73
C GLY A 120 -21.59 -22.34 -5.27
N ARG A 121 -22.38 -21.64 -6.11
CA ARG A 121 -22.03 -20.28 -6.55
C ARG A 121 -22.10 -19.32 -5.37
N VAL A 122 -21.07 -18.51 -5.21
CA VAL A 122 -21.06 -17.40 -4.25
C VAL A 122 -21.62 -16.16 -4.94
N ILE A 123 -22.67 -15.59 -4.38
CA ILE A 123 -23.31 -14.36 -4.83
C ILE A 123 -23.19 -13.28 -3.76
N GLN A 124 -23.03 -12.05 -4.19
CA GLN A 124 -23.04 -10.88 -3.32
C GLN A 124 -24.48 -10.47 -3.03
N ILE A 125 -24.76 -10.14 -1.77
CA ILE A 125 -26.08 -9.72 -1.29
C ILE A 125 -26.06 -8.21 -1.05
N PRO A 126 -26.99 -7.42 -1.63
CA PRO A 126 -27.12 -6.00 -1.33
C PRO A 126 -27.43 -5.78 0.15
N VAL A 127 -26.79 -4.81 0.78
CA VAL A 127 -27.09 -4.47 2.19
C VAL A 127 -28.37 -3.65 2.24
N LYS A 128 -29.41 -4.16 2.92
CA LYS A 128 -30.62 -3.40 3.21
C LYS A 128 -30.33 -2.43 4.37
N LYS A 129 -30.42 -1.12 4.11
CA LYS A 129 -30.50 -0.12 5.17
C LYS A 129 -31.94 -0.09 5.68
N GLU A 130 -32.24 -0.75 6.79
CA GLU A 130 -33.45 -0.51 7.59
C GLU A 130 -33.13 -0.69 9.07
N GLY A 131 -33.33 0.34 9.81
CA GLY A 131 -33.47 0.41 11.26
C GLY A 131 -33.87 1.83 11.64
N PRO A 132 -34.66 2.04 12.71
CA PRO A 132 -35.04 3.39 13.09
C PRO A 132 -33.79 4.22 13.30
N GLU A 133 -33.83 5.46 12.83
CA GLU A 133 -32.81 6.47 13.05
C GLU A 133 -32.48 6.58 14.54
N VAL A 134 -31.51 5.84 15.00
CA VAL A 134 -30.63 6.31 16.05
C VAL A 134 -29.65 7.19 15.29
N ILE A 135 -29.81 8.48 15.40
CA ILE A 135 -28.83 9.47 14.98
C ILE A 135 -27.58 9.19 15.83
N GLU A 136 -26.74 8.25 15.43
CA GLU A 136 -25.33 8.33 15.76
C GLU A 136 -24.85 9.57 15.01
N GLU A 137 -24.58 10.63 15.75
CA GLU A 137 -23.84 11.78 15.27
C GLU A 137 -22.61 11.23 14.53
N VAL A 138 -22.65 11.30 13.22
CA VAL A 138 -21.43 11.26 12.42
C VAL A 138 -20.65 12.45 12.91
N VAL A 139 -19.65 12.22 13.75
CA VAL A 139 -18.71 13.25 14.16
C VAL A 139 -18.00 13.65 12.87
N ASP A 140 -18.50 14.69 12.25
CA ASP A 140 -17.86 15.34 11.13
C ASP A 140 -16.52 15.86 11.63
N SER A 141 -15.46 15.13 11.35
CA SER A 141 -14.10 15.39 11.86
C SER A 141 -13.58 16.79 11.46
N ASN A 142 -14.27 17.44 10.52
CA ASN A 142 -13.94 18.77 10.03
C ASN A 142 -14.85 19.87 10.61
N ALA A 143 -15.90 19.53 11.35
CA ALA A 143 -16.78 20.49 11.95
C ALA A 143 -16.11 21.22 13.13
N ILE A 144 -16.17 22.54 13.14
CA ILE A 144 -15.87 23.34 14.33
C ILE A 144 -17.14 23.35 15.19
N MET A 145 -17.05 22.68 16.34
CA MET A 145 -18.17 22.54 17.28
C MET A 145 -18.04 23.54 18.40
N HIS A 146 -19.18 24.09 18.85
CA HIS A 146 -19.29 24.91 20.03
C HIS A 146 -20.28 24.25 21.02
N GLU A 147 -19.86 24.09 22.27
CA GLU A 147 -20.75 23.67 23.35
C GLU A 147 -21.44 24.89 23.91
N VAL A 148 -22.78 24.92 23.88
CA VAL A 148 -23.61 26.02 24.33
C VAL A 148 -23.48 26.16 25.84
N VAL A 149 -22.97 27.32 26.28
CA VAL A 149 -22.79 27.66 27.69
C VAL A 149 -23.87 28.68 28.17
N LYS A 150 -23.90 28.92 29.48
CA LYS A 150 -24.83 29.91 30.07
C LYS A 150 -24.58 31.28 29.42
N ASP A 151 -25.66 31.96 29.06
CA ASP A 151 -25.70 33.28 28.41
C ASP A 151 -25.38 33.27 26.89
N ASP A 152 -25.20 32.10 26.27
CA ASP A 152 -25.14 32.01 24.81
C ASP A 152 -26.52 32.26 24.19
N THR A 153 -26.52 33.05 23.14
CA THR A 153 -27.67 33.32 22.27
C THR A 153 -27.27 33.18 20.82
N VAL A 154 -28.22 32.88 19.94
CA VAL A 154 -27.97 32.85 18.49
C VAL A 154 -27.24 34.11 18.04
N TYR A 155 -27.72 35.27 18.51
CA TYR A 155 -27.11 36.57 18.19
C TYR A 155 -25.64 36.69 18.66
N ASN A 156 -25.32 36.27 19.90
CA ASN A 156 -23.95 36.36 20.42
C ASN A 156 -23.01 35.38 19.70
N LEU A 157 -23.51 34.19 19.39
CA LEU A 157 -22.74 33.17 18.68
C LEU A 157 -22.47 33.58 17.23
N THR A 158 -23.44 34.14 16.52
CA THR A 158 -23.24 34.65 15.15
C THR A 158 -22.22 35.80 15.11
N LYS A 159 -22.25 36.67 16.10
CA LYS A 159 -21.22 37.73 16.25
C LYS A 159 -19.84 37.19 16.59
N LYS A 160 -19.79 36.22 17.50
CA LYS A 160 -18.52 35.63 17.99
C LYS A 160 -17.77 34.86 16.88
N TYR A 161 -18.53 34.20 16.01
CA TYR A 161 -17.97 33.32 14.98
C TYR A 161 -18.06 33.91 13.57
N GLU A 162 -18.50 35.16 13.45
CA GLU A 162 -18.62 35.93 12.19
C GLU A 162 -19.45 35.20 11.11
N ILE A 163 -20.53 34.52 11.52
CA ILE A 163 -21.46 33.81 10.65
C ILE A 163 -22.86 34.48 10.75
N THR A 164 -23.68 34.27 9.73
CA THR A 164 -25.07 34.74 9.74
C THR A 164 -25.98 33.77 10.50
N GLU A 165 -27.15 34.26 10.92
CA GLU A 165 -28.15 33.38 11.55
C GLU A 165 -28.63 32.29 10.61
N ASP A 166 -28.80 32.60 9.32
CA ASP A 166 -29.22 31.64 8.30
C ASP A 166 -28.16 30.52 8.12
N GLU A 167 -26.89 30.86 8.13
CA GLU A 167 -25.78 29.89 8.08
C GLU A 167 -25.76 29.02 9.35
N LEU A 168 -25.92 29.60 10.52
CA LEU A 168 -25.96 28.86 11.77
C LEU A 168 -27.14 27.86 11.80
N TYR A 169 -28.36 28.30 11.36
CA TYR A 169 -29.52 27.42 11.25
C TYR A 169 -29.37 26.36 10.14
N ALA A 170 -28.72 26.69 9.04
CA ALA A 170 -28.44 25.73 7.97
C ALA A 170 -27.50 24.62 8.43
N MET A 171 -26.47 24.98 9.20
CA MET A 171 -25.52 23.99 9.76
C MET A 171 -26.14 23.18 10.92
N ASN A 172 -27.19 23.70 11.58
CA ASN A 172 -27.81 23.08 12.75
C ASN A 172 -29.36 23.14 12.65
N PRO A 173 -29.98 22.25 11.86
CA PRO A 173 -31.46 22.29 11.68
C PRO A 173 -32.25 22.13 12.98
N THR A 174 -31.67 21.52 14.01
CA THR A 174 -32.28 21.32 15.34
C THR A 174 -32.35 22.59 16.17
N LEU A 175 -31.63 23.67 15.81
CA LEU A 175 -31.69 24.96 16.48
C LEU A 175 -33.04 25.68 16.30
N LYS A 176 -33.91 25.23 15.39
CA LYS A 176 -35.31 25.74 15.28
C LYS A 176 -36.12 25.56 16.55
N ASP A 177 -35.73 24.59 17.39
CA ASP A 177 -36.36 24.34 18.69
C ASP A 177 -35.68 25.11 19.84
N GLY A 178 -34.75 26.01 19.53
CA GLY A 178 -34.04 26.88 20.48
C GLY A 178 -32.72 26.30 20.98
N LEU A 179 -31.83 27.19 21.42
CA LEU A 179 -30.56 26.87 22.06
C LEU A 179 -30.77 26.27 23.45
N LYS A 180 -30.11 25.13 23.74
CA LYS A 180 -30.14 24.47 25.05
C LYS A 180 -28.74 24.38 25.63
N LEU A 181 -28.60 24.63 26.92
CA LEU A 181 -27.32 24.51 27.65
C LEU A 181 -26.71 23.10 27.46
N GLY A 182 -25.41 23.01 27.12
CA GLY A 182 -24.71 21.78 26.86
C GLY A 182 -24.91 21.20 25.45
N MET A 183 -25.69 21.87 24.59
CA MET A 183 -25.89 21.45 23.20
C MET A 183 -24.61 21.71 22.40
N HIS A 184 -24.17 20.74 21.63
CA HIS A 184 -23.04 20.89 20.69
C HIS A 184 -23.60 21.35 19.35
N ILE A 185 -23.21 22.52 18.89
CA ILE A 185 -23.64 23.10 17.63
C ILE A 185 -22.45 23.30 16.69
N LYS A 186 -22.67 23.05 15.41
CA LYS A 186 -21.68 23.30 14.34
C LYS A 186 -21.67 24.81 14.04
N ILE A 187 -20.52 25.44 14.19
CA ILE A 187 -20.35 26.89 13.99
C ILE A 187 -19.48 27.19 12.75
N GLY A 188 -18.96 26.19 12.09
CA GLY A 188 -18.14 26.30 10.90
C GLY A 188 -17.55 24.95 10.53
N GLU A 189 -16.87 24.95 9.43
CA GLU A 189 -15.95 23.87 9.07
C GLU A 189 -14.54 24.43 9.22
N LYS A 190 -13.62 23.64 9.77
CA LYS A 190 -12.22 23.99 9.61
C LYS A 190 -12.03 24.20 8.12
N SER A 191 -11.68 25.40 7.69
CA SER A 191 -11.13 25.58 6.36
C SER A 191 -9.95 24.63 6.32
N ILE A 192 -10.14 23.49 5.71
CA ILE A 192 -9.04 22.79 5.09
C ILE A 192 -8.55 23.88 4.14
N GLU A 193 -7.39 24.49 4.42
CA GLU A 193 -6.61 25.06 3.35
C GLU A 193 -6.54 23.93 2.36
N VAL A 194 -7.27 24.05 1.26
CA VAL A 194 -7.28 23.10 0.17
C VAL A 194 -5.82 23.09 -0.28
N GLU A 195 -5.02 22.17 0.28
CA GLU A 195 -3.84 21.69 -0.42
C GLU A 195 -4.33 21.51 -1.84
N SER A 196 -3.71 22.21 -2.76
CA SER A 196 -4.04 22.27 -4.19
C SER A 196 -4.68 20.94 -4.58
N GLU A 197 -5.97 20.95 -4.92
CA GLU A 197 -6.74 19.73 -5.22
C GLU A 197 -5.84 18.83 -6.03
N LEU A 198 -5.41 17.70 -5.46
CA LEU A 198 -4.60 16.73 -6.19
C LEU A 198 -5.39 16.45 -7.45
N ASN A 199 -4.89 16.91 -8.60
CA ASN A 199 -5.53 16.68 -9.88
C ASN A 199 -5.50 15.18 -10.15
N LEU A 200 -6.53 14.46 -9.66
CA LEU A 200 -6.61 13.03 -9.75
C LEU A 200 -7.01 12.61 -11.16
N PHE A 201 -6.23 11.72 -11.74
CA PHE A 201 -6.57 11.09 -13.00
C PHE A 201 -7.89 10.32 -12.88
N ARG A 202 -8.84 10.62 -13.76
CA ARG A 202 -10.12 9.92 -13.80
C ARG A 202 -10.02 8.70 -14.70
N ASP A 203 -10.16 7.52 -14.10
CA ASP A 203 -10.23 6.26 -14.83
C ASP A 203 -11.50 6.23 -15.68
N SER A 204 -11.34 6.44 -16.97
CA SER A 204 -12.41 6.26 -17.95
C SER A 204 -11.91 5.41 -19.11
N ILE A 205 -12.79 4.58 -19.67
CA ILE A 205 -12.44 3.66 -20.74
C ILE A 205 -13.17 4.08 -22.01
N THR A 206 -12.41 4.21 -23.08
CA THR A 206 -12.92 4.49 -24.42
C THR A 206 -12.78 3.27 -25.32
N ASN A 207 -13.56 3.22 -26.39
CA ASN A 207 -13.48 2.14 -27.40
C ASN A 207 -12.30 2.32 -28.38
N LYS A 208 -11.30 3.13 -28.03
CA LYS A 208 -10.11 3.34 -28.87
C LYS A 208 -9.35 2.03 -29.00
N LEU A 209 -8.97 1.67 -30.24
CA LEU A 209 -8.07 0.56 -30.50
C LEU A 209 -6.63 1.02 -30.19
N LEU A 210 -5.93 0.29 -29.33
CA LEU A 210 -4.53 0.52 -29.00
C LEU A 210 -3.67 -0.65 -29.51
N ASN A 211 -2.65 -0.33 -30.30
CA ASN A 211 -1.63 -1.26 -30.74
C ASN A 211 -0.40 -1.13 -29.83
N VAL A 212 -0.15 -2.15 -29.04
CA VAL A 212 0.84 -2.16 -27.96
C VAL A 212 1.97 -3.12 -28.33
N VAL A 213 3.21 -2.70 -28.17
CA VAL A 213 4.36 -3.56 -28.27
C VAL A 213 4.97 -3.73 -26.88
N LEU A 214 5.12 -4.99 -26.44
CA LEU A 214 5.79 -5.34 -25.20
C LEU A 214 7.18 -5.90 -25.51
N MET A 215 8.23 -5.15 -25.17
CA MET A 215 9.63 -5.54 -25.40
C MET A 215 10.28 -6.03 -24.13
N LEU A 216 10.59 -7.32 -24.03
CA LEU A 216 11.16 -7.93 -22.85
C LEU A 216 12.36 -8.85 -23.18
N PRO A 217 13.30 -9.03 -22.25
CA PRO A 217 14.51 -9.82 -22.47
C PRO A 217 14.33 -11.29 -22.08
N TYR A 218 13.52 -12.05 -22.85
CA TYR A 218 13.27 -13.47 -22.57
C TYR A 218 14.50 -14.33 -22.80
N LYS A 219 15.34 -13.99 -23.80
CA LYS A 219 16.50 -14.78 -24.23
C LYS A 219 16.11 -16.21 -24.64
N LEU A 220 15.01 -16.32 -25.41
CA LEU A 220 14.42 -17.61 -25.78
C LEU A 220 15.43 -18.57 -26.41
N ASN A 221 16.38 -18.06 -27.20
CA ASN A 221 17.42 -18.88 -27.85
C ASN A 221 18.45 -19.48 -26.86
N SER A 222 18.47 -19.00 -25.60
CA SER A 222 19.39 -19.49 -24.56
C SER A 222 18.71 -20.31 -23.48
N ILE A 223 17.39 -20.56 -23.61
CA ILE A 223 16.63 -21.33 -22.63
C ILE A 223 16.84 -22.83 -22.91
N ASP A 224 17.39 -23.53 -21.95
CA ASP A 224 17.43 -24.99 -21.91
C ASP A 224 16.12 -25.48 -21.25
N VAL A 225 15.15 -25.88 -22.09
CA VAL A 225 13.82 -26.32 -21.64
C VAL A 225 13.84 -27.66 -20.93
N ASP A 226 14.87 -28.47 -21.15
CA ASP A 226 15.04 -29.79 -20.53
C ASP A 226 15.73 -29.70 -19.16
N ASN A 227 16.23 -28.51 -18.80
CA ASN A 227 16.91 -28.25 -17.54
C ASN A 227 16.05 -27.40 -16.61
N GLU A 228 15.22 -28.06 -15.81
CA GLU A 228 14.36 -27.36 -14.84
C GLU A 228 15.15 -26.46 -13.90
N ALA A 229 16.33 -26.89 -13.45
CA ALA A 229 17.16 -26.09 -12.54
C ALA A 229 17.64 -24.80 -13.20
N PHE A 230 17.92 -24.81 -14.51
CA PHE A 230 18.26 -23.61 -15.28
C PHE A 230 17.09 -22.63 -15.29
N ILE A 231 15.87 -23.09 -15.53
CA ILE A 231 14.66 -22.25 -15.58
C ILE A 231 14.40 -21.62 -14.20
N TRP A 232 14.39 -22.44 -13.14
CA TRP A 232 14.10 -21.96 -11.78
C TRP A 232 15.16 -20.98 -11.24
N ASN A 233 16.42 -21.15 -11.58
CA ASN A 233 17.52 -20.31 -11.09
C ASN A 233 17.80 -19.09 -11.98
N ASN A 234 17.17 -18.98 -13.15
CA ASN A 234 17.36 -17.86 -14.05
C ASN A 234 16.58 -16.62 -13.59
N LYS A 235 17.23 -15.79 -12.78
CA LYS A 235 16.63 -14.59 -12.21
C LYS A 235 16.05 -13.64 -13.27
N LEU A 236 16.73 -13.45 -14.41
CA LEU A 236 16.25 -12.57 -15.46
C LEU A 236 14.98 -13.12 -16.12
N LEU A 237 14.96 -14.43 -16.43
CA LEU A 237 13.79 -15.08 -17.00
C LEU A 237 12.58 -14.98 -16.05
N ASN A 238 12.80 -15.20 -14.75
CA ASN A 238 11.73 -15.09 -13.74
C ASN A 238 11.17 -13.65 -13.66
N ILE A 239 12.04 -12.64 -13.61
CA ILE A 239 11.64 -11.22 -13.63
C ILE A 239 10.84 -10.91 -14.90
N THR A 240 11.33 -11.37 -16.06
CA THR A 240 10.73 -11.12 -17.37
C THR A 240 9.34 -11.76 -17.47
N SER A 241 9.23 -13.03 -17.06
CA SER A 241 7.99 -13.80 -17.11
C SER A 241 6.95 -13.25 -16.15
N ASP A 242 7.35 -12.86 -14.94
CA ASP A 242 6.48 -12.25 -13.95
C ASP A 242 5.94 -10.90 -14.43
N PHE A 243 6.81 -10.03 -14.94
CA PHE A 243 6.40 -8.75 -15.52
C PHE A 243 5.39 -8.95 -16.66
N HIS A 244 5.67 -9.88 -17.56
CA HIS A 244 4.77 -10.24 -18.66
C HIS A 244 3.41 -10.74 -18.14
N ALA A 245 3.41 -11.67 -17.20
CA ALA A 245 2.17 -12.21 -16.63
C ALA A 245 1.30 -11.10 -15.98
N GLY A 246 1.92 -10.16 -15.27
CA GLY A 246 1.24 -8.99 -14.72
C GLY A 246 0.66 -8.09 -15.81
N ALA A 247 1.44 -7.77 -16.85
CA ALA A 247 1.00 -6.96 -17.98
C ALA A 247 -0.19 -7.60 -18.72
N LEU A 248 -0.20 -8.93 -18.88
CA LEU A 248 -1.35 -9.64 -19.50
C LEU A 248 -2.61 -9.53 -18.64
N ILE A 249 -2.50 -9.55 -17.30
CA ILE A 249 -3.68 -9.36 -16.44
C ILE A 249 -4.23 -7.94 -16.57
N ALA A 250 -3.37 -6.93 -16.71
CA ALA A 250 -3.79 -5.56 -16.97
C ALA A 250 -4.57 -5.47 -18.29
N ILE A 251 -4.01 -6.00 -19.37
CA ILE A 251 -4.66 -6.03 -20.69
C ILE A 251 -5.99 -6.76 -20.65
N ASP A 252 -6.05 -7.94 -20.03
CA ASP A 252 -7.30 -8.70 -19.90
C ASP A 252 -8.33 -7.95 -19.05
N SER A 253 -7.90 -7.19 -18.04
CA SER A 253 -8.79 -6.36 -17.22
C SER A 253 -9.39 -5.22 -18.03
N LEU A 254 -8.58 -4.52 -18.81
CA LEU A 254 -9.03 -3.41 -19.66
C LEU A 254 -9.91 -3.89 -20.82
N ARG A 255 -9.59 -5.04 -21.42
CA ARG A 255 -10.44 -5.66 -22.45
C ARG A 255 -11.81 -6.05 -21.91
N GLN A 256 -11.89 -6.57 -20.69
CA GLN A 256 -13.17 -6.89 -20.04
C GLN A 256 -14.01 -5.65 -19.76
N GLN A 257 -13.38 -4.50 -19.62
CA GLN A 257 -14.03 -3.20 -19.44
C GLN A 257 -14.39 -2.53 -20.79
N GLY A 258 -14.07 -3.16 -21.93
CA GLY A 258 -14.46 -2.70 -23.28
C GLY A 258 -13.34 -2.09 -24.12
N MET A 259 -12.10 -1.99 -23.61
CA MET A 259 -10.99 -1.45 -24.39
C MET A 259 -10.54 -2.44 -25.47
N GLN A 260 -10.26 -1.94 -26.67
CA GLN A 260 -9.70 -2.76 -27.74
C GLN A 260 -8.18 -2.66 -27.73
N ILE A 261 -7.49 -3.77 -27.52
CA ILE A 261 -6.02 -3.80 -27.42
C ILE A 261 -5.47 -4.90 -28.31
N LYS A 262 -4.55 -4.54 -29.21
CA LYS A 262 -3.69 -5.50 -29.93
C LYS A 262 -2.32 -5.48 -29.29
N LEU A 263 -1.80 -6.66 -28.90
CA LEU A 263 -0.51 -6.82 -28.27
C LEU A 263 0.43 -7.63 -29.15
N ASP A 264 1.59 -7.07 -29.47
CA ASP A 264 2.72 -7.77 -30.03
C ASP A 264 3.81 -7.87 -28.94
N VAL A 265 4.42 -9.06 -28.80
CA VAL A 265 5.47 -9.33 -27.81
C VAL A 265 6.80 -9.63 -28.53
N ILE A 266 7.85 -8.91 -28.16
CA ILE A 266 9.14 -8.98 -28.83
C ILE A 266 10.24 -9.31 -27.83
N ASP A 267 11.07 -10.33 -28.12
CA ASP A 267 12.25 -10.66 -27.33
C ASP A 267 13.44 -9.79 -27.73
N THR A 268 13.91 -8.98 -26.78
CA THR A 268 15.10 -8.12 -26.96
C THR A 268 16.41 -8.86 -26.71
N GLU A 269 16.36 -10.08 -26.15
CA GLU A 269 17.52 -10.91 -25.76
C GLU A 269 18.54 -10.16 -24.85
N GLU A 270 18.15 -9.06 -24.20
CA GLU A 270 19.06 -8.16 -23.47
C GLU A 270 20.23 -7.67 -24.38
N SER A 271 20.01 -7.59 -25.67
CA SER A 271 21.06 -7.36 -26.68
C SER A 271 20.83 -6.06 -27.44
N SER A 272 21.83 -5.17 -27.42
CA SER A 272 21.81 -3.94 -28.21
C SER A 272 21.76 -4.21 -29.71
N SER A 273 22.50 -5.23 -30.19
CA SER A 273 22.49 -5.64 -31.62
C SER A 273 21.11 -6.17 -32.03
N LYS A 274 20.48 -7.01 -31.19
CA LYS A 274 19.12 -7.51 -31.46
C LYS A 274 18.12 -6.35 -31.47
N THR A 275 18.24 -5.43 -30.52
CA THR A 275 17.39 -4.23 -30.43
C THR A 275 17.53 -3.35 -31.68
N SER A 276 18.75 -3.15 -32.22
CA SER A 276 18.94 -2.45 -33.51
C SER A 276 18.21 -3.13 -34.66
N LYS A 277 18.34 -4.44 -34.78
CA LYS A 277 17.63 -5.21 -35.82
C LYS A 277 16.12 -5.13 -35.69
N ILE A 278 15.59 -5.08 -34.45
CA ILE A 278 14.15 -4.89 -34.20
C ILE A 278 13.73 -3.51 -34.70
N ILE A 279 14.49 -2.45 -34.37
CA ILE A 279 14.20 -1.08 -34.81
C ILE A 279 14.20 -0.97 -36.34
N GLU A 280 15.12 -1.63 -37.01
CA GLU A 280 15.25 -1.59 -38.47
C GLU A 280 14.14 -2.38 -39.21
N ASN A 281 13.69 -3.52 -38.65
CA ASN A 281 12.87 -4.47 -39.38
C ASN A 281 11.40 -4.53 -38.92
N TYR A 282 11.05 -4.01 -37.74
CA TYR A 282 9.68 -4.00 -37.26
C TYR A 282 8.97 -2.71 -37.68
N ASN A 283 7.74 -2.81 -38.17
CA ASN A 283 6.96 -1.63 -38.56
C ASN A 283 6.24 -1.00 -37.37
N PHE A 284 6.74 0.15 -36.93
CA PHE A 284 6.20 0.91 -35.80
C PHE A 284 5.13 1.96 -36.19
N GLU A 285 4.78 2.12 -37.47
CA GLU A 285 3.87 3.19 -37.93
C GLU A 285 2.48 3.17 -37.26
N LYS A 286 2.00 1.97 -36.89
CA LYS A 286 0.69 1.79 -36.27
C LYS A 286 0.77 1.49 -34.77
N VAL A 287 1.95 1.62 -34.18
CA VAL A 287 2.15 1.34 -32.75
C VAL A 287 1.82 2.59 -31.95
N ASP A 288 0.92 2.46 -30.98
CA ASP A 288 0.53 3.55 -30.09
C ASP A 288 1.47 3.68 -28.90
N VAL A 289 2.07 2.57 -28.44
CA VAL A 289 3.03 2.56 -27.32
C VAL A 289 3.92 1.32 -27.32
N ILE A 290 5.17 1.52 -26.88
CA ILE A 290 6.11 0.43 -26.57
C ILE A 290 6.31 0.40 -25.06
N VAL A 291 5.99 -0.74 -24.42
CA VAL A 291 6.29 -0.98 -23.00
C VAL A 291 7.55 -1.82 -22.90
N GLY A 292 8.57 -1.30 -22.25
CA GLY A 292 9.92 -1.85 -22.28
C GLY A 292 10.82 -1.17 -23.35
N PRO A 293 12.04 -1.66 -23.56
CA PRO A 293 12.74 -2.76 -22.84
C PRO A 293 12.90 -2.52 -21.34
N LEU A 294 13.10 -3.61 -20.56
CA LEU A 294 13.33 -3.48 -19.11
C LEU A 294 14.62 -2.70 -18.80
N PHE A 295 15.65 -2.88 -19.59
CA PHE A 295 16.94 -2.21 -19.38
C PHE A 295 16.93 -0.81 -19.97
N MET A 296 17.21 0.19 -19.14
CA MET A 296 17.13 1.61 -19.47
C MET A 296 17.97 2.00 -20.70
N ASN A 297 19.16 1.39 -20.89
CA ASN A 297 20.00 1.66 -22.05
C ASN A 297 19.34 1.19 -23.36
N LEU A 298 18.65 0.06 -23.33
CA LEU A 298 17.91 -0.45 -24.48
C LEU A 298 16.62 0.35 -24.71
N ALA A 299 15.93 0.75 -23.66
CA ALA A 299 14.78 1.66 -23.77
C ALA A 299 15.18 3.00 -24.40
N LYS A 300 16.32 3.57 -24.00
CA LYS A 300 16.92 4.75 -24.65
C LYS A 300 17.24 4.49 -26.13
N GLN A 301 17.77 3.31 -26.47
CA GLN A 301 18.10 2.96 -27.85
C GLN A 301 16.85 2.88 -28.71
N VAL A 302 15.80 2.21 -28.24
CA VAL A 302 14.49 2.14 -28.93
C VAL A 302 13.89 3.53 -29.08
N SER A 303 13.83 4.30 -28.01
CA SER A 303 13.28 5.66 -28.00
C SER A 303 13.98 6.59 -29.03
N ARG A 304 15.27 6.44 -29.23
CA ARG A 304 16.02 7.19 -30.29
C ARG A 304 15.74 6.70 -31.69
N GLY A 305 15.53 5.40 -31.84
CA GLY A 305 15.29 4.78 -33.16
C GLY A 305 13.83 4.90 -33.63
N VAL A 306 12.88 5.10 -32.68
CA VAL A 306 11.44 5.18 -32.99
C VAL A 306 10.87 6.47 -32.38
N SER A 307 11.21 7.60 -32.97
CA SER A 307 10.99 8.94 -32.37
C SER A 307 9.52 9.33 -32.17
N ASN A 308 8.59 8.75 -32.91
CA ASN A 308 7.17 9.12 -32.89
C ASN A 308 6.30 8.23 -31.99
N VAL A 309 6.86 7.18 -31.38
CA VAL A 309 6.13 6.27 -30.52
C VAL A 309 6.61 6.41 -29.07
N PRO A 310 5.71 6.58 -28.11
CA PRO A 310 6.08 6.59 -26.69
C PRO A 310 6.75 5.29 -26.27
N VAL A 311 7.89 5.38 -25.59
CA VAL A 311 8.63 4.22 -25.06
C VAL A 311 8.63 4.28 -23.54
N VAL A 312 7.98 3.34 -22.92
CA VAL A 312 7.80 3.27 -21.46
C VAL A 312 8.90 2.41 -20.84
N ALA A 313 9.82 3.04 -20.10
CA ALA A 313 10.84 2.35 -19.31
C ALA A 313 10.24 1.93 -17.95
N PRO A 314 9.97 0.62 -17.72
CA PRO A 314 9.09 0.20 -16.64
C PRO A 314 9.75 0.04 -15.28
N ILE A 315 11.09 -0.01 -15.23
CA ILE A 315 11.87 -0.23 -14.01
C ILE A 315 12.88 0.89 -13.77
N PHE A 316 13.19 1.09 -12.48
CA PHE A 316 14.21 2.05 -12.05
C PHE A 316 15.61 1.70 -12.57
N SER A 317 16.36 2.75 -12.91
CA SER A 317 17.80 2.65 -13.22
C SER A 317 18.59 3.75 -12.51
N ASN A 318 19.70 3.41 -11.89
CA ASN A 318 20.59 4.38 -11.23
C ASN A 318 21.17 5.43 -12.20
N THR A 319 21.06 5.21 -13.52
CA THR A 319 21.54 6.14 -14.56
C THR A 319 20.42 6.90 -15.25
N GLN A 320 19.16 6.70 -14.84
CA GLN A 320 18.01 7.27 -15.54
C GLN A 320 17.99 8.79 -15.57
N ASN A 321 18.52 9.46 -14.52
CA ASN A 321 18.61 10.92 -14.44
C ASN A 321 19.55 11.53 -15.49
N LYS A 322 20.49 10.74 -16.04
CA LYS A 322 21.43 11.13 -17.10
C LYS A 322 20.87 10.92 -18.51
N ILE A 323 19.68 10.34 -18.61
CA ILE A 323 19.05 9.99 -19.89
C ILE A 323 17.88 10.92 -20.12
N SER A 324 17.88 11.62 -21.25
CA SER A 324 16.80 12.50 -21.68
C SER A 324 16.54 12.26 -23.16
N VAL A 325 15.33 11.80 -23.50
CA VAL A 325 14.83 11.56 -24.86
C VAL A 325 13.33 11.85 -24.87
N ASN A 326 12.86 12.61 -25.86
CA ASN A 326 11.52 13.22 -25.85
C ASN A 326 10.34 12.25 -25.73
N ASN A 327 10.45 11.07 -26.32
CA ASN A 327 9.40 10.03 -26.28
C ASN A 327 9.66 8.93 -25.25
N LEU A 328 10.68 9.10 -24.39
CA LEU A 328 10.98 8.17 -23.30
C LEU A 328 10.18 8.54 -22.06
N ILE A 329 9.45 7.58 -21.52
CA ILE A 329 8.63 7.70 -20.31
C ILE A 329 9.25 6.85 -19.21
N LYS A 330 9.67 7.48 -18.12
CA LYS A 330 10.27 6.79 -16.95
C LYS A 330 9.20 6.60 -15.90
N THR A 331 8.78 5.37 -15.67
CA THR A 331 7.68 5.07 -14.73
C THR A 331 8.11 4.97 -13.28
N ALA A 332 9.39 4.79 -13.01
CA ALA A 332 9.93 4.76 -11.65
C ALA A 332 10.50 6.14 -11.27
N PRO A 333 10.15 6.68 -10.10
CA PRO A 333 10.72 7.94 -9.61
C PRO A 333 12.24 7.88 -9.44
N ASP A 334 12.91 9.02 -9.66
CA ASP A 334 14.34 9.13 -9.32
C ASP A 334 14.53 9.13 -7.80
N LYS A 335 15.67 8.63 -7.33
CA LYS A 335 15.97 8.59 -5.89
C LYS A 335 16.01 9.98 -5.23
N SER A 336 16.35 11.03 -6.00
CA SER A 336 16.34 12.39 -5.49
C SER A 336 14.95 12.84 -5.04
N LEU A 337 13.90 12.34 -5.68
CA LEU A 337 12.51 12.66 -5.34
C LEU A 337 12.08 12.09 -3.97
N LEU A 338 12.65 10.95 -3.55
CA LEU A 338 12.44 10.42 -2.20
C LEU A 338 12.96 11.41 -1.15
N TYR A 339 14.15 11.96 -1.41
CA TYR A 339 14.74 12.96 -0.55
C TYR A 339 13.90 14.25 -0.49
N GLU A 340 13.48 14.75 -1.65
CA GLU A 340 12.69 15.98 -1.76
C GLU A 340 11.32 15.81 -1.06
N LYS A 341 10.63 14.70 -1.30
CA LYS A 341 9.34 14.41 -0.68
C LYS A 341 9.45 14.34 0.84
N MET A 342 10.48 13.66 1.37
CA MET A 342 10.70 13.59 2.81
C MET A 342 11.09 14.95 3.40
N ALA A 343 11.94 15.72 2.72
CA ALA A 343 12.32 17.05 3.18
C ALA A 343 11.11 18.01 3.26
N ASN A 344 10.25 18.00 2.24
CA ASN A 344 9.02 18.78 2.23
C ASN A 344 8.06 18.30 3.34
N TYR A 345 7.85 16.99 3.47
CA TYR A 345 7.03 16.44 4.55
C TYR A 345 7.51 16.91 5.94
N LEU A 346 8.82 16.92 6.17
CA LEU A 346 9.38 17.38 7.44
C LEU A 346 9.16 18.89 7.64
N LEU A 347 9.27 19.71 6.58
CA LEU A 347 9.00 21.15 6.67
C LEU A 347 7.51 21.44 6.95
N ASP A 348 6.62 20.77 6.23
CA ASP A 348 5.16 20.99 6.31
C ASP A 348 4.59 20.56 7.66
N ASN A 349 5.27 19.62 8.36
CA ASN A 349 4.83 19.10 9.65
C ASN A 349 5.66 19.57 10.85
N TYR A 350 6.60 20.51 10.64
CA TYR A 350 7.43 21.03 11.72
C TYR A 350 6.66 22.04 12.58
N GLU A 351 6.59 21.79 13.90
CA GLU A 351 5.92 22.69 14.84
C GLU A 351 6.87 23.37 15.84
N ASP A 352 7.93 22.78 16.26
CA ASP A 352 9.02 23.28 17.14
C ASP A 352 9.80 22.09 17.75
N GLU A 353 9.94 21.02 16.98
CA GLU A 353 10.67 19.84 17.41
C GLU A 353 12.16 20.11 17.50
N LYS A 354 12.84 19.41 18.41
CA LYS A 354 14.29 19.31 18.38
C LYS A 354 14.71 18.37 17.25
N VAL A 355 15.48 18.89 16.30
CA VAL A 355 15.95 18.13 15.13
C VAL A 355 17.32 17.55 15.38
N ILE A 356 17.42 16.21 15.31
CA ILE A 356 18.66 15.45 15.45
C ILE A 356 18.91 14.70 14.15
N ILE A 357 19.95 15.05 13.43
CA ILE A 357 20.33 14.36 12.19
C ILE A 357 21.46 13.39 12.49
N ILE A 358 21.23 12.11 12.22
CA ILE A 358 22.21 11.06 12.46
C ILE A 358 22.77 10.59 11.12
N GLY A 359 24.10 10.69 11.02
CA GLY A 359 24.82 10.22 9.83
C GLY A 359 25.93 9.24 10.17
N ASP A 360 26.63 8.83 9.12
CA ASP A 360 27.89 8.09 9.20
C ASP A 360 29.06 8.94 8.67
N ASN A 361 30.22 8.33 8.48
CA ASN A 361 31.41 9.01 7.97
C ASN A 361 31.54 8.98 6.44
N SER A 362 30.54 8.49 5.71
CA SER A 362 30.54 8.46 4.25
C SER A 362 30.30 9.84 3.64
N ALA A 363 30.78 10.02 2.40
CA ALA A 363 30.55 11.24 1.63
C ALA A 363 29.04 11.44 1.33
N ASN A 364 28.30 10.36 1.09
CA ASN A 364 26.86 10.40 0.83
C ASN A 364 26.08 10.90 2.06
N SER A 365 26.40 10.38 3.23
CA SER A 365 25.80 10.83 4.49
C SER A 365 26.13 12.30 4.76
N ALA A 366 27.38 12.72 4.57
CA ALA A 366 27.80 14.11 4.72
C ALA A 366 27.04 15.06 3.78
N ALA A 367 26.84 14.65 2.53
CA ALA A 367 26.08 15.42 1.54
C ALA A 367 24.58 15.52 1.94
N ALA A 368 23.97 14.41 2.38
CA ALA A 368 22.58 14.39 2.85
C ALA A 368 22.36 15.29 4.06
N ILE A 369 23.24 15.23 5.06
CA ILE A 369 23.22 16.10 6.24
C ILE A 369 23.33 17.57 5.82
N GLY A 370 24.30 17.89 4.96
CA GLY A 370 24.53 19.27 4.50
C GLY A 370 23.31 19.86 3.78
N ARG A 371 22.71 19.09 2.87
CA ARG A 371 21.50 19.50 2.14
C ARG A 371 20.32 19.72 3.10
N LEU A 372 20.04 18.78 4.00
CA LEU A 372 18.92 18.87 4.93
C LEU A 372 19.10 20.04 5.90
N SER A 373 20.30 20.18 6.48
CA SER A 373 20.63 21.31 7.37
C SER A 373 20.48 22.65 6.66
N SER A 374 20.84 22.73 5.38
CA SER A 374 20.67 23.95 4.58
C SER A 374 19.19 24.26 4.35
N ILE A 375 18.37 23.24 4.03
CA ILE A 375 16.92 23.40 3.83
C ILE A 375 16.28 23.90 5.13
N PHE A 376 16.56 23.27 6.26
CA PHE A 376 15.98 23.65 7.54
C PHE A 376 16.36 25.07 7.96
N ARG A 377 17.63 25.44 7.85
CA ARG A 377 18.09 26.82 8.18
C ARG A 377 17.44 27.88 7.30
N LYS A 378 17.22 27.61 6.01
CA LYS A 378 16.51 28.51 5.10
C LYS A 378 15.06 28.74 5.53
N ASN A 379 14.45 27.76 6.22
CA ASN A 379 13.10 27.82 6.74
C ASN A 379 13.07 28.14 8.25
N SER A 380 14.11 28.82 8.74
CA SER A 380 14.23 29.30 10.14
C SER A 380 14.24 28.20 11.20
N ILE A 381 14.51 26.96 10.83
CA ILE A 381 14.71 25.85 11.77
C ILE A 381 16.19 25.80 12.14
N GLY A 382 16.52 26.36 13.31
CA GLY A 382 17.93 26.56 13.73
C GLY A 382 18.44 25.55 14.76
N ASP A 383 17.56 24.92 15.54
CA ASP A 383 17.95 23.95 16.58
C ASP A 383 18.21 22.56 15.99
N ILE A 384 19.34 22.45 15.28
CA ILE A 384 19.74 21.21 14.58
C ILE A 384 21.00 20.66 15.24
N THR A 385 20.92 19.47 15.78
CA THR A 385 22.06 18.71 16.30
C THR A 385 22.46 17.62 15.31
N VAL A 386 23.76 17.50 14.99
CA VAL A 386 24.27 16.42 14.14
C VAL A 386 25.05 15.42 14.98
N LEU A 387 24.68 14.16 14.87
CA LEU A 387 25.31 13.07 15.59
C LEU A 387 25.95 12.07 14.61
N LYS A 388 27.21 11.72 14.85
CA LYS A 388 27.98 10.76 14.03
C LYS A 388 28.71 9.76 14.91
N PRO A 389 28.98 8.54 14.41
CA PRO A 389 29.78 7.56 15.13
C PRO A 389 31.23 8.05 15.32
N SER A 390 31.80 7.82 16.50
CA SER A 390 33.22 8.08 16.79
C SER A 390 34.12 6.87 16.54
N SER A 391 33.57 5.65 16.69
CA SER A 391 34.33 4.39 16.56
C SER A 391 33.49 3.30 15.86
N GLY A 392 32.79 3.68 14.77
CA GLY A 392 31.93 2.77 14.02
C GLY A 392 30.50 2.63 14.57
N TYR A 393 30.25 3.02 15.81
CA TYR A 393 28.92 3.04 16.44
C TYR A 393 28.71 4.32 17.25
N ILE A 394 27.47 4.59 17.63
CA ILE A 394 27.10 5.72 18.47
C ILE A 394 26.76 5.18 19.87
N ALA A 395 27.52 5.57 20.87
CA ALA A 395 27.29 5.15 22.24
C ALA A 395 25.98 5.72 22.83
N ASN A 396 25.33 5.00 23.73
CA ASN A 396 24.00 5.35 24.26
C ASN A 396 24.00 6.71 24.99
N ASP A 397 25.07 7.03 25.74
CA ASP A 397 25.24 8.31 26.43
C ASP A 397 25.12 9.51 25.48
N ARG A 398 25.68 9.42 24.28
CA ARG A 398 25.60 10.45 23.28
C ARG A 398 24.18 10.72 22.78
N PHE A 399 23.29 9.71 22.74
CA PHE A 399 21.88 9.93 22.47
C PHE A 399 21.21 10.67 23.64
N MET A 400 21.59 10.30 24.88
CA MET A 400 21.03 10.93 26.06
C MET A 400 21.39 12.40 26.20
N GLU A 401 22.56 12.81 25.69
CA GLU A 401 23.01 14.21 25.68
C GLU A 401 22.22 15.08 24.72
N VAL A 402 21.76 14.52 23.60
CA VAL A 402 21.12 15.31 22.52
C VAL A 402 19.60 15.28 22.56
N ILE A 403 18.99 14.28 23.17
CA ILE A 403 17.53 14.17 23.26
C ILE A 403 16.98 15.11 24.32
N ASP A 404 16.07 15.98 23.94
CA ASP A 404 15.33 16.80 24.87
C ASP A 404 14.33 15.94 25.66
N THR A 405 14.43 15.98 26.98
CA THR A 405 13.62 15.15 27.88
C THR A 405 12.51 15.95 28.59
N ILE A 406 12.50 17.28 28.44
CA ILE A 406 11.69 18.17 29.27
C ILE A 406 10.64 18.93 28.47
N HIS A 407 10.99 19.51 27.34
CA HIS A 407 10.15 20.54 26.69
C HIS A 407 9.80 20.31 25.22
N LYS A 408 10.55 19.42 24.50
CA LYS A 408 10.39 19.27 23.05
C LYS A 408 10.14 17.83 22.60
N ARG A 409 9.35 17.68 21.57
CA ARG A 409 9.32 16.46 20.76
C ARG A 409 10.65 16.36 20.01
N ASN A 410 11.16 15.15 19.84
CA ASN A 410 12.44 14.91 19.18
C ASN A 410 12.23 14.25 17.81
N TRP A 411 12.69 14.89 16.77
CA TRP A 411 12.78 14.32 15.45
C TRP A 411 14.19 13.79 15.21
N VAL A 412 14.31 12.50 15.03
CA VAL A 412 15.57 11.85 14.69
C VAL A 412 15.53 11.47 13.22
N ILE A 413 16.40 12.07 12.41
CA ILE A 413 16.44 11.87 10.96
C ILE A 413 17.71 11.09 10.62
N LEU A 414 17.54 9.86 10.14
CA LEU A 414 18.64 8.99 9.75
C LEU A 414 19.10 9.31 8.33
N ALA A 415 20.28 9.91 8.22
CA ALA A 415 20.95 10.26 6.97
C ALA A 415 22.13 9.31 6.70
N SER A 416 21.90 8.01 6.85
CA SER A 416 22.93 6.95 6.73
C SER A 416 22.32 5.68 6.14
N ASP A 417 23.06 5.02 5.25
CA ASP A 417 22.74 3.69 4.72
C ASP A 417 23.55 2.58 5.44
N ASP A 418 24.30 2.93 6.49
CA ASP A 418 25.11 1.98 7.27
C ASP A 418 24.25 1.14 8.21
N ASN A 419 24.40 -0.20 8.14
CA ASN A 419 23.61 -1.13 8.96
C ASN A 419 23.88 -0.99 10.45
N ILE A 420 25.16 -0.74 10.86
CA ILE A 420 25.55 -0.65 12.26
C ILE A 420 24.97 0.63 12.87
N VAL A 421 25.08 1.74 12.15
CA VAL A 421 24.51 3.02 12.57
C VAL A 421 22.99 2.89 12.69
N THR A 422 22.32 2.33 11.68
CA THR A 422 20.86 2.15 11.67
C THR A 422 20.40 1.28 12.84
N THR A 423 21.02 0.12 13.04
CA THR A 423 20.68 -0.80 14.13
C THR A 423 20.93 -0.17 15.49
N THR A 424 22.06 0.56 15.65
CA THR A 424 22.39 1.27 16.88
C THR A 424 21.34 2.34 17.21
N VAL A 425 20.94 3.15 16.22
CA VAL A 425 19.91 4.18 16.38
C VAL A 425 18.59 3.58 16.84
N VAL A 426 18.09 2.58 16.11
CA VAL A 426 16.77 2.00 16.41
C VAL A 426 16.78 1.27 17.75
N ASN A 427 17.84 0.53 18.08
CA ASN A 427 17.93 -0.20 19.34
C ASN A 427 18.02 0.75 20.54
N ASN A 428 18.83 1.80 20.47
CA ASN A 428 18.95 2.75 21.59
C ASN A 428 17.67 3.58 21.76
N LEU A 429 17.12 4.14 20.68
CA LEU A 429 15.92 4.97 20.75
C LEU A 429 14.65 4.15 21.04
N GLY A 430 14.55 2.95 20.46
CA GLY A 430 13.38 2.08 20.58
C GLY A 430 13.13 1.53 21.98
N VAL A 431 14.14 1.50 22.85
CA VAL A 431 14.00 1.07 24.27
C VAL A 431 13.85 2.22 25.25
N MET A 432 14.04 3.47 24.80
CA MET A 432 13.87 4.64 25.66
C MET A 432 12.42 4.79 26.13
N PRO A 433 12.15 5.20 27.40
CA PRO A 433 10.80 5.46 27.89
C PRO A 433 10.15 6.61 27.09
N LEU A 434 9.13 6.33 26.29
CA LEU A 434 8.46 7.33 25.45
C LEU A 434 7.57 8.30 26.25
N GLU A 435 7.13 7.91 27.45
CA GLU A 435 6.28 8.72 28.33
C GLU A 435 6.88 10.08 28.70
N LYS A 436 8.22 10.16 28.69
CA LYS A 436 8.96 11.39 28.96
C LYS A 436 9.67 11.98 27.74
N ARG A 437 9.57 11.34 26.57
CA ARG A 437 10.39 11.67 25.41
C ARG A 437 9.65 11.28 24.14
N ALA A 438 8.90 12.19 23.56
CA ALA A 438 8.29 11.93 22.26
C ALA A 438 9.39 11.90 21.18
N ILE A 439 9.76 10.71 20.72
CA ILE A 439 10.77 10.52 19.66
C ILE A 439 10.07 9.98 18.43
N ARG A 440 10.28 10.63 17.27
CA ARG A 440 9.90 10.14 15.96
C ARG A 440 11.14 9.90 15.13
N LEU A 441 11.21 8.77 14.43
CA LEU A 441 12.30 8.40 13.55
C LEU A 441 11.91 8.62 12.09
N PHE A 442 12.81 9.24 11.33
CA PHE A 442 12.62 9.50 9.91
C PHE A 442 13.82 9.00 9.10
N ALA A 443 13.60 8.58 7.86
CA ALA A 443 14.65 8.34 6.88
C ALA A 443 14.17 8.70 5.47
N PHE A 444 15.10 8.98 4.57
CA PHE A 444 14.76 9.30 3.18
C PHE A 444 14.24 8.10 2.39
N ASN A 445 14.57 6.90 2.82
CA ASN A 445 14.06 5.63 2.31
C ASN A 445 14.27 4.54 3.36
N LYS A 446 13.55 3.44 3.22
CA LYS A 446 13.80 2.21 3.97
C LYS A 446 14.61 1.25 3.09
N GLY A 447 15.93 1.32 3.21
CA GLY A 447 16.87 0.47 2.48
C GLY A 447 17.20 -0.85 3.17
N ASP A 448 18.19 -1.56 2.63
CA ASP A 448 18.70 -2.82 3.19
C ASP A 448 19.28 -2.68 4.61
N ASN A 449 19.70 -1.48 4.98
CA ASN A 449 20.18 -1.15 6.32
C ASN A 449 19.13 -1.35 7.43
N PHE A 450 17.85 -1.44 7.09
CA PHE A 450 16.75 -1.76 8.02
C PHE A 450 16.38 -3.24 8.05
N ARG A 451 17.09 -4.13 7.36
CA ARG A 451 16.72 -5.56 7.24
C ARG A 451 16.67 -6.27 8.59
N ASP A 452 17.65 -6.01 9.44
CA ASP A 452 17.83 -6.68 10.73
C ASP A 452 17.28 -5.89 11.92
N VAL A 453 16.44 -4.89 11.64
CA VAL A 453 15.85 -3.99 12.63
C VAL A 453 14.46 -4.47 13.06
N SER A 454 14.17 -4.39 14.36
CA SER A 454 12.88 -4.82 14.91
C SER A 454 11.73 -3.92 14.46
N SER A 455 10.71 -4.51 13.82
CA SER A 455 9.48 -3.79 13.42
C SER A 455 8.73 -3.21 14.62
N ASN A 456 8.79 -3.85 15.80
CA ASN A 456 8.19 -3.30 17.02
C ASN A 456 8.85 -1.98 17.45
N GLN A 457 10.18 -1.89 17.31
CA GLN A 457 10.89 -0.64 17.63
C GLN A 457 10.60 0.44 16.58
N LEU A 458 10.51 0.07 15.30
CA LEU A 458 10.13 1.00 14.23
C LEU A 458 8.71 1.56 14.45
N ALA A 459 7.74 0.71 14.80
CA ALA A 459 6.39 1.13 15.12
C ALA A 459 6.35 2.07 16.34
N ARG A 460 7.06 1.70 17.41
CA ARG A 460 7.18 2.52 18.61
C ARG A 460 7.76 3.92 18.34
N LEU A 461 8.71 4.03 17.42
CA LEU A 461 9.31 5.29 16.99
C LEU A 461 8.51 6.01 15.90
N LYS A 462 7.33 5.49 15.52
CA LYS A 462 6.54 6.01 14.40
C LYS A 462 7.41 6.24 13.16
N PHE A 463 8.25 5.23 12.84
CA PHE A 463 9.22 5.34 11.77
C PHE A 463 8.54 5.72 10.46
N THR A 464 8.95 6.85 9.91
CA THR A 464 8.39 7.46 8.71
C THR A 464 9.46 7.59 7.65
N PHE A 465 9.16 7.15 6.42
CA PHE A 465 10.13 7.16 5.31
C PHE A 465 9.44 7.38 3.96
N ALA A 466 10.21 7.89 2.98
CA ALA A 466 9.73 8.02 1.62
C ALA A 466 9.94 6.72 0.83
N ALA A 467 9.01 6.37 -0.05
CA ALA A 467 9.10 5.20 -0.91
C ALA A 467 8.51 5.45 -2.30
N SER A 468 9.10 4.82 -3.31
CA SER A 468 8.59 4.84 -4.69
C SER A 468 7.47 3.82 -4.93
N GLU A 469 7.29 2.90 -4.02
CA GLU A 469 6.29 1.84 -4.08
C GLU A 469 5.72 1.57 -2.70
N PHE A 470 4.41 1.36 -2.65
CA PHE A 470 3.70 0.99 -1.42
C PHE A 470 2.55 0.05 -1.77
N THR A 471 2.45 -1.07 -1.07
CA THR A 471 1.35 -2.03 -1.23
C THR A 471 0.39 -1.93 -0.06
N ASP A 472 -0.80 -1.43 -0.32
CA ASP A 472 -1.92 -1.64 0.59
C ASP A 472 -2.53 -3.02 0.32
N ILE A 473 -2.14 -3.99 1.15
CA ILE A 473 -2.63 -5.37 1.03
C ILE A 473 -4.14 -5.45 1.31
N SER A 474 -4.69 -4.50 2.04
CA SER A 474 -6.11 -4.45 2.40
C SER A 474 -6.97 -3.87 1.28
N SER A 475 -6.39 -3.16 0.31
CA SER A 475 -7.13 -2.57 -0.80
C SER A 475 -7.83 -3.62 -1.67
N LEU A 476 -9.02 -3.31 -2.13
CA LEU A 476 -9.80 -4.20 -3.00
C LEU A 476 -9.06 -4.51 -4.31
N GLU A 477 -8.35 -3.53 -4.86
CA GLU A 477 -7.56 -3.69 -6.08
C GLU A 477 -6.43 -4.70 -5.90
N SER A 478 -5.68 -4.59 -4.79
CA SER A 478 -4.62 -5.53 -4.45
C SER A 478 -5.15 -6.95 -4.26
N GLN A 479 -6.25 -7.11 -3.51
CA GLN A 479 -6.88 -8.41 -3.29
C GLN A 479 -7.41 -9.02 -4.59
N TYR A 480 -8.07 -8.21 -5.44
CA TYR A 480 -8.58 -8.65 -6.73
C TYR A 480 -7.46 -9.10 -7.66
N PHE A 481 -6.38 -8.32 -7.78
CA PHE A 481 -5.22 -8.68 -8.58
C PHE A 481 -4.56 -9.97 -8.08
N GLN A 482 -4.30 -10.09 -6.77
CA GLN A 482 -3.68 -11.28 -6.18
C GLN A 482 -4.51 -12.54 -6.46
N LYS A 483 -5.84 -12.46 -6.28
CA LYS A 483 -6.76 -13.56 -6.57
C LYS A 483 -6.71 -13.95 -8.04
N ARG A 484 -6.79 -12.98 -8.94
CA ARG A 484 -6.79 -13.20 -10.39
C ARG A 484 -5.46 -13.77 -10.87
N TYR A 485 -4.35 -13.21 -10.39
CA TYR A 485 -3.01 -13.71 -10.68
C TYR A 485 -2.83 -15.17 -10.23
N LYS A 486 -3.24 -15.48 -9.00
CA LYS A 486 -3.14 -16.83 -8.45
C LYS A 486 -3.97 -17.84 -9.23
N VAL A 487 -5.18 -17.49 -9.67
CA VAL A 487 -6.04 -18.35 -10.49
C VAL A 487 -5.40 -18.64 -11.85
N LYS A 488 -4.75 -17.65 -12.47
CA LYS A 488 -4.18 -17.78 -13.82
C LYS A 488 -2.81 -18.46 -13.82
N ASN A 489 -1.99 -18.18 -12.79
CA ASN A 489 -0.58 -18.57 -12.77
C ASN A 489 -0.24 -19.61 -11.66
N TYR A 490 -1.20 -19.99 -10.80
CA TYR A 490 -1.08 -20.97 -9.70
C TYR A 490 -0.07 -20.60 -8.60
N VAL A 491 0.50 -19.39 -8.65
CA VAL A 491 1.46 -18.85 -7.67
C VAL A 491 1.02 -17.46 -7.21
N ARG A 492 1.62 -16.97 -6.13
CA ARG A 492 1.43 -15.56 -5.71
C ARG A 492 2.22 -14.64 -6.64
N PRO A 493 1.70 -13.43 -6.94
CA PRO A 493 2.44 -12.47 -7.74
C PRO A 493 3.72 -12.01 -7.03
N SER A 494 4.80 -11.88 -7.78
CA SER A 494 6.01 -11.19 -7.34
C SER A 494 5.82 -9.66 -7.50
N GLU A 495 6.75 -8.88 -6.94
CA GLU A 495 6.80 -7.43 -7.17
C GLU A 495 6.85 -7.08 -8.67
N TYR A 496 7.56 -7.88 -9.47
CA TYR A 496 7.66 -7.65 -10.91
C TYR A 496 6.35 -7.91 -11.64
N ALA A 497 5.56 -8.88 -11.17
CA ALA A 497 4.22 -9.11 -11.71
C ALA A 497 3.29 -7.92 -11.41
N ILE A 498 3.36 -7.38 -10.19
CA ILE A 498 2.55 -6.21 -9.82
C ILE A 498 3.03 -4.98 -10.62
N ARG A 499 4.33 -4.76 -10.77
CA ARG A 499 4.88 -3.68 -11.63
C ARG A 499 4.42 -3.79 -13.08
N GLY A 500 4.42 -5.02 -13.62
CA GLY A 500 3.93 -5.27 -14.98
C GLY A 500 2.46 -4.89 -15.15
N PHE A 501 1.64 -5.23 -14.15
CA PHE A 501 0.23 -4.82 -14.11
C PHE A 501 0.10 -3.30 -14.03
N ASP A 502 0.70 -2.66 -13.03
CA ASP A 502 0.56 -1.23 -12.78
C ASP A 502 1.00 -0.38 -13.98
N VAL A 503 2.18 -0.67 -14.53
CA VAL A 503 2.73 0.07 -15.66
C VAL A 503 1.86 -0.09 -16.91
N MET A 504 1.45 -1.32 -17.22
CA MET A 504 0.63 -1.57 -18.40
C MET A 504 -0.76 -0.96 -18.25
N TYR A 505 -1.40 -1.14 -17.10
CA TYR A 505 -2.75 -0.65 -16.82
C TYR A 505 -2.81 0.89 -16.88
N ASP A 506 -1.91 1.57 -16.17
CA ASP A 506 -1.87 3.04 -16.15
C ASP A 506 -1.54 3.63 -17.53
N THR A 507 -0.55 3.06 -18.22
CA THR A 507 -0.15 3.51 -19.57
C THR A 507 -1.32 3.44 -20.56
N LEU A 508 -2.04 2.32 -20.59
CA LEU A 508 -3.13 2.12 -21.54
C LEU A 508 -4.35 2.97 -21.21
N LEU A 509 -4.68 3.15 -19.93
CA LEU A 509 -5.74 4.05 -19.53
C LEU A 509 -5.47 5.50 -19.95
N ARG A 510 -4.26 6.01 -19.71
CA ARG A 510 -3.87 7.37 -20.12
C ARG A 510 -3.96 7.55 -21.64
N LEU A 511 -3.50 6.58 -22.40
CA LEU A 511 -3.57 6.62 -23.87
C LEU A 511 -5.00 6.47 -24.41
N SER A 512 -5.86 5.78 -23.69
CA SER A 512 -7.28 5.63 -24.08
C SER A 512 -8.03 6.97 -24.00
N ASN A 513 -7.65 7.83 -23.07
CA ASN A 513 -8.31 9.09 -22.76
C ASN A 513 -7.65 10.33 -23.39
N ALA A 514 -6.63 10.14 -24.22
CA ALA A 514 -5.84 11.22 -24.79
C ALA A 514 -5.44 10.95 -26.24
N SER A 515 -5.01 11.99 -26.94
CA SER A 515 -4.47 11.85 -28.29
C SER A 515 -3.06 11.23 -28.27
N ASP A 516 -2.28 11.55 -27.26
CA ASP A 516 -0.95 10.99 -27.03
C ASP A 516 -0.69 10.77 -25.51
N PHE A 517 0.45 10.14 -25.18
CA PHE A 517 0.80 9.88 -23.79
C PHE A 517 1.03 11.16 -22.96
N ASN A 518 1.56 12.21 -23.54
CA ASN A 518 1.86 13.43 -22.80
C ASN A 518 0.60 14.17 -22.36
N GLU A 519 -0.40 14.17 -23.22
CA GLU A 519 -1.73 14.67 -22.86
C GLU A 519 -2.33 13.81 -21.74
N GLY A 520 -2.30 12.48 -21.88
CA GLY A 520 -2.78 11.56 -20.86
C GLY A 520 -2.01 11.68 -19.52
N ALA A 521 -0.72 11.91 -19.60
CA ALA A 521 0.15 12.14 -18.43
C ALA A 521 -0.22 13.41 -17.65
N SER A 522 -0.66 14.47 -18.34
CA SER A 522 -1.04 15.76 -17.73
C SER A 522 -2.44 15.75 -17.08
N GLN A 523 -3.21 14.68 -17.26
CA GLN A 523 -4.58 14.58 -16.74
C GLN A 523 -4.66 14.30 -15.23
N GLY A 524 -3.54 14.18 -14.55
CA GLY A 524 -3.49 14.08 -13.10
C GLY A 524 -2.77 12.85 -12.56
N VAL A 525 -2.78 12.75 -11.25
CA VAL A 525 -2.13 11.69 -10.48
C VAL A 525 -3.01 10.45 -10.44
N SER A 526 -2.42 9.27 -10.64
CA SER A 526 -3.09 7.99 -10.41
C SER A 526 -2.29 7.13 -9.43
N GLN A 527 -3.00 6.42 -8.57
CA GLN A 527 -2.42 5.39 -7.73
C GLN A 527 -2.93 4.03 -8.19
N ARG A 528 -2.01 3.08 -8.36
CA ARG A 528 -2.30 1.69 -8.71
C ARG A 528 -1.95 0.80 -7.51
N ILE A 529 -1.74 -0.49 -7.72
CA ILE A 529 -1.54 -1.44 -6.61
C ILE A 529 -0.33 -1.08 -5.75
N ILE A 530 0.81 -0.77 -6.39
CA ILE A 530 2.04 -0.41 -5.65
C ILE A 530 2.62 0.95 -6.03
N ARG A 531 2.21 1.54 -7.16
CA ARG A 531 2.79 2.78 -7.67
C ARG A 531 1.82 3.94 -7.73
N LYS A 532 2.35 5.10 -7.43
CA LYS A 532 1.73 6.40 -7.73
C LYS A 532 2.35 6.90 -9.04
N PHE A 533 1.52 7.30 -9.99
CA PHE A 533 1.96 7.87 -11.27
C PHE A 533 1.55 9.33 -11.31
N ASP A 534 2.56 10.18 -11.23
CA ASP A 534 2.50 11.63 -11.30
C ASP A 534 3.56 12.09 -12.30
N TYR A 535 3.15 12.25 -13.55
CA TYR A 535 4.12 12.53 -14.63
C TYR A 535 4.34 14.01 -14.83
N GLU A 536 5.61 14.40 -14.81
CA GLU A 536 6.04 15.70 -15.29
C GLU A 536 6.68 15.57 -16.67
N LYS A 537 6.15 16.32 -17.64
CA LYS A 537 6.80 16.47 -18.94
C LYS A 537 7.77 17.62 -18.90
N ARG A 538 9.03 17.34 -19.20
CA ARG A 538 10.00 18.41 -19.48
C ARG A 538 9.81 18.95 -20.89
N PRO A 539 9.95 20.26 -21.14
CA PRO A 539 9.80 20.85 -22.47
C PRO A 539 10.68 20.19 -23.53
N PHE A 540 11.89 19.79 -23.13
CA PHE A 540 12.83 19.05 -23.96
C PHE A 540 13.38 17.87 -23.13
N GLY A 541 12.82 16.69 -23.31
CA GLY A 541 13.30 15.52 -22.60
C GLY A 541 12.24 14.47 -22.28
N SER A 542 12.63 13.54 -21.45
CA SER A 542 11.78 12.43 -21.02
C SER A 542 10.65 12.89 -20.11
N SER A 543 9.49 12.24 -20.18
CA SER A 543 8.49 12.32 -19.13
C SER A 543 8.95 11.52 -17.92
N GLU A 544 8.88 12.12 -16.74
CA GLU A 544 9.38 11.52 -15.49
C GLU A 544 8.26 11.37 -14.47
N ASN A 545 8.13 10.19 -13.88
CA ASN A 545 7.20 9.97 -12.77
C ASN A 545 7.78 10.57 -11.48
N LYS A 546 6.99 11.40 -10.79
CA LYS A 546 7.28 12.00 -9.48
C LYS A 546 6.52 11.35 -8.32
N GLY A 547 5.69 10.36 -8.61
CA GLY A 547 4.84 9.70 -7.61
C GLY A 547 5.68 9.00 -6.54
N VAL A 548 5.70 9.58 -5.35
CA VAL A 548 6.40 9.09 -4.15
C VAL A 548 5.43 9.10 -2.98
N PHE A 549 5.52 8.11 -2.11
CA PHE A 549 4.73 7.98 -0.89
C PHE A 549 5.54 8.41 0.33
N ILE A 550 4.86 8.95 1.34
CA ILE A 550 5.34 8.97 2.72
C ILE A 550 4.66 7.84 3.47
N ILE A 551 5.45 6.94 4.02
CA ILE A 551 4.98 5.73 4.69
C ILE A 551 5.35 5.79 6.15
N GLN A 552 4.42 5.42 7.04
CA GLN A 552 4.65 5.38 8.48
C GLN A 552 4.28 4.01 9.05
N TYR A 553 5.11 3.52 9.97
CA TYR A 553 4.77 2.40 10.84
C TYR A 553 3.71 2.78 11.86
N GLN A 554 2.63 2.00 11.90
CA GLN A 554 1.58 2.11 12.91
C GLN A 554 1.87 1.22 14.12
N ASP A 555 1.17 1.46 15.25
CA ASP A 555 1.30 0.64 16.46
C ASP A 555 0.87 -0.81 16.22
N SER A 556 0.00 -1.05 15.24
CA SER A 556 -0.40 -2.37 14.75
C SER A 556 0.71 -3.12 13.98
N LEU A 557 1.87 -2.51 13.76
CA LEU A 557 2.97 -2.94 12.87
C LEU A 557 2.62 -2.85 11.38
N GLU A 558 1.48 -2.32 11.04
CA GLU A 558 1.09 -2.06 9.66
C GLU A 558 1.80 -0.81 9.13
N LEU A 559 1.99 -0.78 7.83
CA LEU A 559 2.47 0.39 7.11
C LEU A 559 1.27 1.14 6.55
N LEU A 560 1.28 2.46 6.71
CA LEU A 560 0.26 3.35 6.15
C LEU A 560 0.93 4.43 5.31
N ALA A 561 0.41 4.67 4.11
CA ALA A 561 0.73 5.88 3.35
C ALA A 561 -0.05 7.05 3.99
N ILE A 562 0.67 8.12 4.34
CA ILE A 562 0.15 9.25 5.13
C ILE A 562 0.18 10.58 4.37
N ASP A 563 0.37 10.53 3.02
CA ASP A 563 0.44 11.69 2.13
C ASP A 563 -0.57 11.62 0.98
#